data_29e1daf0a41d9761d71713fbfbf50999
#
_entry.id   29e1daf0a41d9761d71713fbfbf50999
#
_cell.length_a   1.000
_cell.length_b   1.000
_cell.length_c   1.000
_cell.angle_alpha   90.00
_cell.angle_beta   90.00
_cell.angle_gamma   90.00
#
_symmetry.space_group_name_H-M   'P 1'
#
loop_
_entity.id
_entity.type
_entity.pdbx_description
1 polymer ?
#
loop_
_entity_poly.entity_id
_entity_poly.type
_entity_poly.pdbx_seq_one_letter_code
_entity_poly.pdbx_strand_id
1 'polypeptide(L)'
;MKLKKLATAALLAGWAFTSSAAVDTDKISEVINASMTRFDVPGMAVAIVENDKVVFAKGFGVANLNTNSKVNKDTLFGIASNTKAFTSAALAKLVDEGKLSWDDRVIDHLPEFRLYDPYVTREMRIRDLLSHRSGLGLGQGDLMIWPSTDKSVADILSGLKYLKPASSFRSQYAYNNLMFVTAGEVVARISGMSWNDYIEKNILQPLNMTNSRAGFSRIAKNNKNWAIGHIPMDGKLHPFFVNYLEDFRGAGAIASSVNDMSQWLRTQLAGGKMPNGEQLFSEKQQAQMWHPHITSLASKSAYEAYHQQFRSYGLGWSIEDYHGVKKLAHGGGILGMVSQVTLLPEKNVGIVILSNQQAFSALSAVTHEVLEDVLELEDKDWVEELAKKHFAGKEKVYANAAPKAPTDIQPQLPNINYTGTLHDDWYGDVIVEELDGKLRIDFTHTKRLKGELKHYTGNTFIVKWDEKLLEADAFIRFSMSADNRVESAKMNAVSTQVTDFSFDFRNLDLKAK
;
A
#
# COMPACT_ATOMS: atom_id res chain seq x y z
N MET A 1 -19.74 77.54 31.27
CA MET A 1 -20.15 76.23 30.81
C MET A 1 -19.35 75.87 29.52
N LYS A 2 -18.24 75.11 29.60
CA LYS A 2 -17.40 74.83 28.45
C LYS A 2 -17.57 73.34 28.13
N LEU A 3 -18.13 73.00 26.97
CA LEU A 3 -18.21 71.66 26.42
C LEU A 3 -16.81 71.19 25.96
N LYS A 4 -16.31 70.10 26.48
CA LYS A 4 -15.15 69.41 25.96
C LYS A 4 -15.61 68.40 24.87
N LYS A 5 -15.07 68.56 23.66
CA LYS A 5 -15.21 67.57 22.58
C LYS A 5 -14.24 66.45 22.82
N LEU A 6 -14.75 65.24 23.04
CA LEU A 6 -13.93 63.99 22.94
C LEU A 6 -13.78 63.62 21.47
N ALA A 7 -12.56 63.55 21.01
CA ALA A 7 -12.20 62.92 19.74
C ALA A 7 -11.97 61.42 19.92
N THR A 8 -12.80 60.59 19.32
CA THR A 8 -12.64 59.13 19.28
C THR A 8 -11.68 58.80 18.15
N ALA A 9 -10.47 58.37 18.47
CA ALA A 9 -9.53 57.79 17.50
C ALA A 9 -9.91 56.32 17.25
N ALA A 10 -10.38 56.03 16.05
CA ALA A 10 -10.60 54.64 15.60
C ALA A 10 -9.24 54.05 15.21
N LEU A 11 -8.74 53.08 15.99
CA LEU A 11 -7.61 52.22 15.61
C LEU A 11 -8.11 51.22 14.56
N LEU A 12 -7.74 51.42 13.32
CA LEU A 12 -7.78 50.40 12.27
C LEU A 12 -6.65 49.39 12.53
N ALA A 13 -6.96 48.28 13.19
CA ALA A 13 -6.08 47.13 13.23
C ALA A 13 -6.06 46.52 11.82
N GLY A 14 -5.03 46.84 11.05
CA GLY A 14 -4.73 46.16 9.81
C GLY A 14 -4.40 44.70 10.11
N TRP A 15 -5.24 43.79 9.68
CA TRP A 15 -4.89 42.39 9.61
C TRP A 15 -3.83 42.26 8.53
N ALA A 16 -2.59 42.11 8.93
CA ALA A 16 -1.54 41.64 8.04
C ALA A 16 -1.90 40.21 7.65
N PHE A 17 -2.42 40.02 6.45
CA PHE A 17 -2.42 38.74 5.81
C PHE A 17 -0.94 38.35 5.63
N THR A 18 -0.43 37.51 6.49
CA THR A 18 0.84 36.82 6.23
C THR A 18 0.62 36.02 4.96
N SER A 19 1.22 36.46 3.87
CA SER A 19 1.36 35.66 2.66
C SER A 19 2.07 34.35 3.09
N SER A 20 1.35 33.23 3.09
CA SER A 20 2.00 31.94 3.14
C SER A 20 2.98 31.89 1.98
N ALA A 21 4.21 31.50 2.22
CA ALA A 21 5.17 31.29 1.14
C ALA A 21 4.55 30.33 0.13
N ALA A 22 4.42 30.76 -1.11
CA ALA A 22 3.91 29.91 -2.17
C ALA A 22 4.97 28.85 -2.48
N VAL A 23 4.55 27.61 -2.73
CA VAL A 23 5.46 26.51 -3.14
C VAL A 23 6.28 26.94 -4.36
N ASP A 24 7.60 26.86 -4.26
CA ASP A 24 8.52 27.14 -5.38
C ASP A 24 8.49 26.03 -6.40
N THR A 25 7.67 26.19 -7.45
CA THR A 25 7.45 25.15 -8.48
C THR A 25 8.66 24.87 -9.36
N ASP A 26 9.62 25.79 -9.47
CA ASP A 26 10.84 25.59 -10.26
C ASP A 26 11.83 24.80 -9.44
N LYS A 27 12.06 25.15 -8.17
CA LYS A 27 12.86 24.37 -7.21
C LYS A 27 12.33 22.94 -7.10
N ILE A 28 11.01 22.75 -6.96
CA ILE A 28 10.39 21.41 -6.92
C ILE A 28 10.70 20.61 -8.19
N SER A 29 10.67 21.23 -9.36
CA SER A 29 10.99 20.55 -10.62
C SER A 29 12.47 20.09 -10.67
N GLU A 30 13.39 20.89 -10.12
CA GLU A 30 14.82 20.54 -9.99
C GLU A 30 15.01 19.37 -9.03
N VAL A 31 14.37 19.41 -7.85
CA VAL A 31 14.44 18.34 -6.85
C VAL A 31 13.85 17.04 -7.38
N ILE A 32 12.75 17.08 -8.15
CA ILE A 32 12.18 15.89 -8.80
C ILE A 32 13.21 15.26 -9.75
N ASN A 33 13.84 16.05 -10.63
CA ASN A 33 14.85 15.54 -11.55
C ASN A 33 16.10 15.00 -10.84
N ALA A 34 16.58 15.68 -9.83
CA ALA A 34 17.68 15.24 -8.99
C ALA A 34 17.35 13.92 -8.28
N SER A 35 16.15 13.83 -7.69
CA SER A 35 15.67 12.62 -7.03
C SER A 35 15.53 11.44 -8.00
N MET A 36 14.92 11.65 -9.17
CA MET A 36 14.81 10.60 -10.20
C MET A 36 16.18 10.09 -10.63
N THR A 37 17.14 10.99 -10.86
CA THR A 37 18.51 10.63 -11.24
C THR A 37 19.20 9.86 -10.12
N ARG A 38 19.10 10.35 -8.90
CA ARG A 38 19.83 9.79 -7.75
C ARG A 38 19.35 8.41 -7.33
N PHE A 39 18.04 8.13 -7.50
CA PHE A 39 17.42 6.87 -7.14
C PHE A 39 17.11 5.96 -8.34
N ASP A 40 17.58 6.31 -9.53
CA ASP A 40 17.37 5.55 -10.77
C ASP A 40 15.87 5.32 -11.09
N VAL A 41 15.06 6.38 -10.94
CA VAL A 41 13.61 6.34 -11.22
C VAL A 41 13.34 6.72 -12.66
N PRO A 42 12.78 5.81 -13.52
CA PRO A 42 12.54 6.09 -14.92
C PRO A 42 11.47 7.16 -15.16
N GLY A 43 10.42 7.16 -14.36
CA GLY A 43 9.30 8.06 -14.51
C GLY A 43 8.59 8.39 -13.19
N MET A 44 8.24 9.66 -13.04
CA MET A 44 7.53 10.19 -11.88
C MET A 44 6.48 11.20 -12.34
N ALA A 45 5.36 11.25 -11.63
CA ALA A 45 4.38 12.31 -11.76
C ALA A 45 4.08 12.91 -10.38
N VAL A 46 3.92 14.24 -10.31
CA VAL A 46 3.71 14.96 -9.05
C VAL A 46 2.57 15.96 -9.25
N ALA A 47 1.65 16.05 -8.27
CA ALA A 47 0.75 17.18 -8.15
C ALA A 47 0.75 17.73 -6.72
N ILE A 48 0.60 19.05 -6.63
CA ILE A 48 0.50 19.80 -5.39
C ILE A 48 -0.76 20.67 -5.45
N VAL A 49 -1.56 20.55 -4.42
CA VAL A 49 -2.75 21.37 -4.19
C VAL A 49 -2.47 22.30 -3.02
N GLU A 50 -2.71 23.58 -3.18
CA GLU A 50 -2.62 24.57 -2.14
C GLU A 50 -3.85 25.50 -2.20
N ASN A 51 -4.54 25.69 -1.07
CA ASN A 51 -5.71 26.58 -0.97
C ASN A 51 -6.76 26.31 -2.05
N ASP A 52 -7.14 25.04 -2.23
CA ASP A 52 -8.09 24.54 -3.24
C ASP A 52 -7.65 24.73 -4.70
N LYS A 53 -6.39 25.07 -4.96
CA LYS A 53 -5.84 25.23 -6.31
C LYS A 53 -4.77 24.17 -6.59
N VAL A 54 -4.78 23.62 -7.79
CA VAL A 54 -3.69 22.79 -8.28
C VAL A 54 -2.56 23.73 -8.71
N VAL A 55 -1.55 23.92 -7.84
CA VAL A 55 -0.42 24.83 -8.09
C VAL A 55 0.67 24.15 -8.91
N PHE A 56 0.74 22.81 -8.87
CA PHE A 56 1.69 22.01 -9.63
C PHE A 56 1.03 20.71 -10.10
N ALA A 57 1.20 20.33 -11.37
CA ALA A 57 0.80 19.01 -11.89
C ALA A 57 1.63 18.69 -13.14
N LYS A 58 2.70 17.88 -12.99
CA LYS A 58 3.64 17.55 -14.07
C LYS A 58 4.06 16.08 -14.03
N GLY A 59 4.41 15.55 -15.20
CA GLY A 59 5.07 14.25 -15.36
C GLY A 59 6.51 14.44 -15.83
N PHE A 60 7.39 13.54 -15.40
CA PHE A 60 8.83 13.55 -15.66
C PHE A 60 9.28 12.16 -16.14
N GLY A 61 10.29 12.13 -17.03
CA GLY A 61 10.89 10.90 -17.50
C GLY A 61 9.98 10.06 -18.41
N VAL A 62 10.07 8.75 -18.27
CA VAL A 62 9.41 7.78 -19.15
C VAL A 62 8.48 6.83 -18.40
N ALA A 63 7.33 6.55 -18.99
CA ALA A 63 6.34 5.62 -18.47
C ALA A 63 6.76 4.15 -18.72
N ASN A 64 7.59 3.91 -19.71
CA ASN A 64 8.04 2.58 -20.09
C ASN A 64 9.40 2.67 -20.83
N LEU A 65 10.42 2.05 -20.25
CA LEU A 65 11.78 2.04 -20.83
C LEU A 65 11.85 1.34 -22.19
N ASN A 66 10.97 0.36 -22.48
CA ASN A 66 10.97 -0.35 -23.75
C ASN A 66 10.43 0.51 -24.91
N THR A 67 9.55 1.47 -24.64
CA THR A 67 8.89 2.28 -25.66
C THR A 67 9.29 3.74 -25.62
N ASN A 68 9.99 4.18 -24.58
CA ASN A 68 10.32 5.58 -24.30
C ASN A 68 9.10 6.53 -24.28
N SER A 69 7.89 5.98 -24.00
CA SER A 69 6.68 6.78 -23.83
C SER A 69 6.86 7.72 -22.63
N LYS A 70 6.53 9.01 -22.81
CA LYS A 70 6.77 10.02 -21.77
C LYS A 70 5.68 9.99 -20.70
N VAL A 71 6.08 10.23 -19.47
CA VAL A 71 5.15 10.52 -18.38
C VAL A 71 4.61 11.94 -18.53
N ASN A 72 3.31 12.11 -18.38
CA ASN A 72 2.65 13.40 -18.25
C ASN A 72 1.67 13.38 -17.05
N LYS A 73 1.01 14.50 -16.76
CA LYS A 73 0.10 14.63 -15.60
C LYS A 73 -1.10 13.67 -15.64
N ASP A 74 -1.45 13.15 -16.83
CA ASP A 74 -2.58 12.25 -17.06
C ASP A 74 -2.15 10.78 -17.22
N THR A 75 -0.85 10.47 -17.10
CA THR A 75 -0.34 9.10 -17.15
C THR A 75 -0.85 8.32 -15.94
N LEU A 76 -1.43 7.14 -16.20
CA LEU A 76 -1.96 6.26 -15.16
C LEU A 76 -0.85 5.43 -14.52
N PHE A 77 -0.87 5.37 -13.20
CA PHE A 77 -0.05 4.49 -12.37
C PHE A 77 -0.95 3.68 -11.44
N GLY A 78 -0.50 2.52 -11.00
CA GLY A 78 -1.11 1.84 -9.87
C GLY A 78 -0.86 2.63 -8.59
N ILE A 79 -1.92 3.12 -7.95
CA ILE A 79 -1.77 3.85 -6.68
C ILE A 79 -1.69 2.91 -5.47
N ALA A 80 -1.84 1.61 -5.71
CA ALA A 80 -1.71 0.58 -4.68
C ALA A 80 -2.49 0.94 -3.41
N SER A 81 -1.88 0.86 -2.24
CA SER A 81 -2.55 1.06 -0.96
C SER A 81 -3.16 2.44 -0.72
N ASN A 82 -2.88 3.45 -1.56
CA ASN A 82 -3.65 4.69 -1.53
C ASN A 82 -5.15 4.45 -1.87
N THR A 83 -5.49 3.32 -2.51
CA THR A 83 -6.87 2.83 -2.70
C THR A 83 -7.65 2.68 -1.40
N LYS A 84 -6.98 2.38 -0.28
CA LYS A 84 -7.63 2.18 1.03
C LYS A 84 -8.45 3.37 1.49
N ALA A 85 -7.95 4.58 1.24
CA ALA A 85 -8.68 5.80 1.55
C ALA A 85 -9.97 5.95 0.72
N PHE A 86 -9.97 5.47 -0.53
CA PHE A 86 -11.16 5.44 -1.39
C PHE A 86 -12.20 4.41 -0.91
N THR A 87 -11.76 3.25 -0.45
CA THR A 87 -12.64 2.24 0.17
C THR A 87 -13.29 2.79 1.44
N SER A 88 -12.51 3.51 2.27
CA SER A 88 -13.05 4.19 3.46
C SER A 88 -14.05 5.28 3.10
N ALA A 89 -13.79 6.07 2.06
CA ALA A 89 -14.72 7.09 1.56
C ALA A 89 -16.02 6.47 0.99
N ALA A 90 -15.92 5.32 0.33
CA ALA A 90 -17.11 4.58 -0.13
C ALA A 90 -18.00 4.16 1.05
N LEU A 91 -17.40 3.63 2.12
CA LEU A 91 -18.13 3.30 3.35
C LEU A 91 -18.66 4.56 4.05
N ALA A 92 -17.88 5.65 4.10
CA ALA A 92 -18.31 6.93 4.65
C ALA A 92 -19.58 7.46 3.97
N LYS A 93 -19.62 7.36 2.63
CA LYS A 93 -20.80 7.74 1.85
C LYS A 93 -22.02 6.86 2.18
N LEU A 94 -21.83 5.55 2.32
CA LEU A 94 -22.90 4.64 2.73
C LEU A 94 -23.38 4.89 4.17
N VAL A 95 -22.49 5.37 5.06
CA VAL A 95 -22.86 5.81 6.42
C VAL A 95 -23.71 7.08 6.37
N ASP A 96 -23.34 8.08 5.55
CA ASP A 96 -24.13 9.28 5.36
C ASP A 96 -25.53 8.99 4.74
N GLU A 97 -25.61 7.97 3.91
CA GLU A 97 -26.87 7.46 3.34
C GLU A 97 -27.70 6.65 4.37
N GLY A 98 -27.21 6.44 5.58
CA GLY A 98 -27.88 5.67 6.63
C GLY A 98 -27.96 4.17 6.36
N LYS A 99 -27.15 3.64 5.44
CA LYS A 99 -27.16 2.22 5.03
C LYS A 99 -26.29 1.34 5.93
N LEU A 100 -25.36 1.92 6.67
CA LEU A 100 -24.56 1.23 7.69
C LEU A 100 -24.04 2.24 8.73
N SER A 101 -23.49 1.70 9.82
CA SER A 101 -22.73 2.46 10.83
C SER A 101 -21.30 1.94 10.92
N TRP A 102 -20.34 2.81 11.27
CA TRP A 102 -18.97 2.40 11.57
C TRP A 102 -18.89 1.34 12.68
N ASP A 103 -19.91 1.30 13.54
CA ASP A 103 -20.00 0.38 14.68
C ASP A 103 -20.81 -0.88 14.41
N ASP A 104 -21.37 -1.04 13.21
CA ASP A 104 -22.01 -2.28 12.80
C ASP A 104 -21.01 -3.43 12.80
N ARG A 105 -21.47 -4.61 13.20
CA ARG A 105 -20.66 -5.81 13.13
C ARG A 105 -20.57 -6.29 11.68
N VAL A 106 -19.39 -6.72 11.29
CA VAL A 106 -19.15 -7.21 9.92
C VAL A 106 -20.12 -8.37 9.57
N ILE A 107 -20.38 -9.25 10.52
CA ILE A 107 -21.29 -10.40 10.32
C ILE A 107 -22.75 -10.01 10.08
N ASP A 108 -23.17 -8.79 10.42
CA ASP A 108 -24.53 -8.32 10.14
C ASP A 108 -24.71 -8.00 8.66
N HIS A 109 -23.62 -7.67 7.95
CA HIS A 109 -23.60 -7.39 6.51
C HIS A 109 -23.03 -8.55 5.68
N LEU A 110 -22.09 -9.32 6.24
CA LEU A 110 -21.45 -10.50 5.63
C LEU A 110 -21.63 -11.71 6.56
N PRO A 111 -22.79 -12.39 6.54
CA PRO A 111 -23.09 -13.52 7.43
C PRO A 111 -22.08 -14.68 7.33
N GLU A 112 -21.39 -14.80 6.20
CA GLU A 112 -20.33 -15.79 5.95
C GLU A 112 -18.97 -15.40 6.54
N PHE A 113 -18.75 -14.15 6.94
CA PHE A 113 -17.50 -13.69 7.51
C PHE A 113 -17.13 -14.47 8.79
N ARG A 114 -15.95 -15.07 8.80
CA ARG A 114 -15.42 -15.81 9.95
C ARG A 114 -13.92 -15.57 10.08
N LEU A 115 -13.48 -15.29 11.29
CA LEU A 115 -12.08 -15.32 11.69
C LEU A 115 -11.80 -16.56 12.55
N TYR A 116 -10.54 -16.84 12.81
CA TYR A 116 -10.12 -17.98 13.62
C TYR A 116 -10.79 -17.99 15.00
N ASP A 117 -10.85 -16.84 15.67
CA ASP A 117 -11.49 -16.68 16.97
C ASP A 117 -12.98 -16.31 16.79
N PRO A 118 -13.92 -17.14 17.32
CA PRO A 118 -15.36 -16.85 17.27
C PRO A 118 -15.77 -15.57 17.99
N TYR A 119 -15.05 -15.16 19.04
CA TYR A 119 -15.32 -13.89 19.73
C TYR A 119 -14.97 -12.72 18.82
N VAL A 120 -13.78 -12.74 18.21
CA VAL A 120 -13.34 -11.70 17.28
C VAL A 120 -14.27 -11.62 16.06
N THR A 121 -14.73 -12.76 15.55
CA THR A 121 -15.73 -12.83 14.46
C THR A 121 -16.99 -12.04 14.82
N ARG A 122 -17.56 -12.25 16.04
CA ARG A 122 -18.78 -11.55 16.47
C ARG A 122 -18.59 -10.07 16.73
N GLU A 123 -17.40 -9.68 17.22
CA GLU A 123 -17.12 -8.32 17.69
C GLU A 123 -16.43 -7.43 16.64
N MET A 124 -16.01 -8.01 15.51
CA MET A 124 -15.38 -7.26 14.42
C MET A 124 -16.37 -6.24 13.85
N ARG A 125 -16.00 -4.97 13.87
CA ARG A 125 -16.80 -3.85 13.37
C ARG A 125 -16.25 -3.33 12.05
N ILE A 126 -17.05 -2.57 11.31
CA ILE A 126 -16.64 -1.95 10.05
C ILE A 126 -15.35 -1.14 10.23
N ARG A 127 -15.26 -0.30 11.29
CA ARG A 127 -14.05 0.47 11.59
C ARG A 127 -12.81 -0.38 11.89
N ASP A 128 -12.98 -1.60 12.41
CA ASP A 128 -11.86 -2.50 12.70
C ASP A 128 -11.21 -3.03 11.42
N LEU A 129 -12.01 -3.26 10.37
CA LEU A 129 -11.50 -3.66 9.05
C LEU A 129 -10.55 -2.62 8.46
N LEU A 130 -10.79 -1.33 8.73
CA LEU A 130 -10.11 -0.21 8.12
C LEU A 130 -8.94 0.34 8.95
N SER A 131 -8.66 -0.22 10.12
CA SER A 131 -7.70 0.36 11.07
C SER A 131 -6.54 -0.56 11.46
N HIS A 132 -6.35 -1.69 10.76
CA HIS A 132 -5.22 -2.61 10.97
C HIS A 132 -5.05 -3.10 12.41
N ARG A 133 -6.15 -3.38 13.10
CA ARG A 133 -6.18 -3.85 14.49
C ARG A 133 -6.96 -5.16 14.69
N SER A 134 -7.07 -5.95 13.62
CA SER A 134 -7.83 -7.20 13.61
C SER A 134 -7.22 -8.32 14.47
N GLY A 135 -5.95 -8.23 14.81
CA GLY A 135 -5.18 -9.30 15.44
C GLY A 135 -4.41 -10.16 14.43
N LEU A 136 -4.72 -10.09 13.14
CA LEU A 136 -3.89 -10.70 12.10
C LEU A 136 -2.56 -9.95 11.99
N GLY A 137 -1.50 -10.68 11.68
CA GLY A 137 -0.15 -10.13 11.52
C GLY A 137 0.04 -9.34 10.21
N LEU A 138 1.21 -8.71 10.10
CA LEU A 138 1.64 -7.98 8.90
C LEU A 138 1.59 -8.88 7.67
N GLY A 139 0.77 -8.53 6.66
CA GLY A 139 0.61 -9.26 5.41
C GLY A 139 0.09 -10.70 5.57
N GLN A 140 -0.43 -11.07 6.73
CA GLN A 140 -0.90 -12.42 6.98
C GLN A 140 -2.04 -12.79 6.05
N GLY A 141 -1.85 -13.89 5.29
CA GLY A 141 -2.77 -14.40 4.29
C GLY A 141 -2.65 -13.74 2.92
N ASP A 142 -1.74 -12.77 2.73
CA ASP A 142 -1.63 -12.01 1.47
C ASP A 142 -1.31 -12.88 0.24
N LEU A 143 -0.81 -14.12 0.39
CA LEU A 143 -0.68 -15.05 -0.75
C LEU A 143 -2.02 -15.36 -1.45
N MET A 144 -3.16 -15.04 -0.82
CA MET A 144 -4.48 -15.10 -1.46
C MET A 144 -4.73 -13.96 -2.46
N ILE A 145 -3.87 -12.94 -2.49
CA ILE A 145 -3.97 -11.78 -3.37
C ILE A 145 -2.64 -11.40 -4.05
N TRP A 146 -1.50 -11.91 -3.57
CA TRP A 146 -0.15 -11.49 -3.98
C TRP A 146 0.70 -12.67 -4.46
N PRO A 147 1.54 -12.49 -5.51
CA PRO A 147 1.68 -11.34 -6.42
C PRO A 147 0.64 -11.31 -7.54
N SER A 148 -0.19 -12.31 -7.66
CA SER A 148 -1.36 -12.49 -8.53
C SER A 148 -1.98 -13.85 -8.24
N THR A 149 -3.29 -13.93 -8.16
CA THR A 149 -4.03 -15.13 -7.78
C THR A 149 -5.26 -15.33 -8.65
N ASP A 150 -5.78 -16.56 -8.70
CA ASP A 150 -7.08 -16.87 -9.28
C ASP A 150 -8.21 -16.96 -8.22
N LYS A 151 -7.89 -16.65 -6.94
CA LYS A 151 -8.87 -16.71 -5.86
C LYS A 151 -9.93 -15.62 -5.98
N SER A 152 -11.16 -16.03 -5.79
CA SER A 152 -12.31 -15.12 -5.67
C SER A 152 -12.35 -14.43 -4.28
N VAL A 153 -13.18 -13.39 -4.13
CA VAL A 153 -13.46 -12.80 -2.80
C VAL A 153 -14.05 -13.84 -1.85
N ALA A 154 -14.89 -14.73 -2.34
CA ALA A 154 -15.49 -15.80 -1.53
C ALA A 154 -14.42 -16.76 -0.99
N ASP A 155 -13.41 -17.11 -1.81
CA ASP A 155 -12.28 -17.94 -1.37
C ASP A 155 -11.47 -17.23 -0.29
N ILE A 156 -11.20 -15.93 -0.48
CA ILE A 156 -10.48 -15.11 0.50
C ILE A 156 -11.25 -15.08 1.83
N LEU A 157 -12.54 -14.75 1.81
CA LEU A 157 -13.37 -14.71 3.02
C LEU A 157 -13.43 -16.07 3.73
N SER A 158 -13.53 -17.17 2.95
CA SER A 158 -13.54 -18.52 3.50
C SER A 158 -12.20 -18.93 4.12
N GLY A 159 -11.09 -18.40 3.61
CA GLY A 159 -9.73 -18.65 4.10
C GLY A 159 -9.42 -17.95 5.43
N LEU A 160 -10.05 -16.79 5.71
CA LEU A 160 -9.77 -15.99 6.91
C LEU A 160 -9.90 -16.77 8.22
N LYS A 161 -10.82 -17.70 8.32
CA LYS A 161 -11.07 -18.52 9.54
C LYS A 161 -9.91 -19.45 9.92
N TYR A 162 -8.99 -19.71 8.99
CA TYR A 162 -7.84 -20.56 9.23
C TYR A 162 -6.58 -19.76 9.62
N LEU A 163 -6.61 -18.44 9.47
CA LEU A 163 -5.50 -17.57 9.83
C LEU A 163 -5.46 -17.33 11.34
N LYS A 164 -4.52 -17.99 12.03
CA LYS A 164 -4.33 -17.84 13.47
C LYS A 164 -3.83 -16.43 13.80
N PRO A 165 -4.44 -15.72 14.77
CA PRO A 165 -4.04 -14.36 15.10
C PRO A 165 -2.60 -14.30 15.61
N ALA A 166 -1.88 -13.26 15.22
CA ALA A 166 -0.52 -12.95 15.68
C ALA A 166 -0.54 -12.12 17.00
N SER A 167 -1.67 -11.48 17.29
CA SER A 167 -1.86 -10.67 18.49
C SER A 167 -3.33 -10.66 18.93
N SER A 168 -3.58 -10.13 20.13
CA SER A 168 -4.96 -9.95 20.60
C SER A 168 -5.70 -8.90 19.77
N PHE A 169 -7.00 -9.11 19.59
CA PHE A 169 -7.89 -8.19 18.90
C PHE A 169 -7.79 -6.76 19.45
N ARG A 170 -7.63 -5.75 18.59
CA ARG A 170 -7.53 -4.33 18.93
C ARG A 170 -6.31 -3.94 19.79
N SER A 171 -5.35 -4.84 20.04
CA SER A 171 -4.26 -4.57 20.98
C SER A 171 -3.07 -3.84 20.36
N GLN A 172 -2.83 -4.05 19.06
CA GLN A 172 -1.69 -3.43 18.37
C GLN A 172 -1.97 -3.25 16.87
N TYR A 173 -1.22 -2.35 16.26
CA TYR A 173 -1.22 -2.14 14.82
C TYR A 173 -0.47 -3.27 14.11
N ALA A 174 -1.11 -3.89 13.13
CA ALA A 174 -0.48 -4.84 12.21
C ALA A 174 -1.16 -4.73 10.82
N TYR A 175 -0.41 -4.21 9.85
CA TYR A 175 -0.93 -3.93 8.52
C TYR A 175 -1.42 -5.20 7.82
N ASN A 176 -2.69 -5.23 7.43
CA ASN A 176 -3.30 -6.39 6.78
C ASN A 176 -4.20 -5.98 5.62
N ASN A 177 -3.94 -6.49 4.42
CA ASN A 177 -4.68 -6.15 3.21
C ASN A 177 -6.05 -6.83 3.14
N LEU A 178 -6.18 -8.06 3.64
CA LEU A 178 -7.42 -8.85 3.53
C LEU A 178 -8.59 -8.19 4.25
N MET A 179 -8.33 -7.42 5.30
CA MET A 179 -9.38 -6.66 5.98
C MET A 179 -9.95 -5.56 5.09
N PHE A 180 -9.15 -4.93 4.24
CA PHE A 180 -9.62 -3.96 3.24
C PHE A 180 -10.30 -4.63 2.04
N VAL A 181 -9.89 -5.85 1.66
CA VAL A 181 -10.62 -6.68 0.69
C VAL A 181 -12.03 -6.98 1.24
N THR A 182 -12.11 -7.39 2.52
CA THR A 182 -13.37 -7.62 3.24
C THR A 182 -14.23 -6.35 3.30
N ALA A 183 -13.63 -5.19 3.59
CA ALA A 183 -14.32 -3.90 3.57
C ALA A 183 -14.89 -3.55 2.19
N GLY A 184 -14.16 -3.87 1.12
CA GLY A 184 -14.64 -3.76 -0.25
C GLY A 184 -15.86 -4.65 -0.53
N GLU A 185 -15.90 -5.86 0.04
CA GLU A 185 -17.07 -6.75 -0.07
C GLU A 185 -18.27 -6.22 0.71
N VAL A 186 -18.04 -5.56 1.86
CA VAL A 186 -19.14 -4.86 2.58
C VAL A 186 -19.75 -3.78 1.69
N VAL A 187 -18.92 -2.98 0.98
CA VAL A 187 -19.41 -1.98 0.01
C VAL A 187 -20.25 -2.67 -1.08
N ALA A 188 -19.75 -3.78 -1.63
CA ALA A 188 -20.47 -4.50 -2.68
C ALA A 188 -21.82 -5.04 -2.20
N ARG A 189 -21.85 -5.65 -1.03
CA ARG A 189 -23.05 -6.26 -0.45
C ARG A 189 -24.14 -5.23 -0.17
N ILE A 190 -23.79 -4.09 0.40
CA ILE A 190 -24.73 -3.02 0.77
C ILE A 190 -25.24 -2.27 -0.47
N SER A 191 -24.35 -2.03 -1.43
CA SER A 191 -24.69 -1.25 -2.63
C SER A 191 -25.38 -2.06 -3.74
N GLY A 192 -25.25 -3.40 -3.72
CA GLY A 192 -25.66 -4.28 -4.81
C GLY A 192 -24.80 -4.16 -6.08
N MET A 193 -23.63 -3.51 -5.98
CA MET A 193 -22.67 -3.32 -7.07
C MET A 193 -21.34 -3.95 -6.70
N SER A 194 -20.54 -4.38 -7.70
CA SER A 194 -19.15 -4.73 -7.39
C SER A 194 -18.41 -3.53 -6.76
N TRP A 195 -17.40 -3.78 -5.93
CA TRP A 195 -16.58 -2.68 -5.36
C TRP A 195 -16.02 -1.79 -6.48
N ASN A 196 -15.52 -2.39 -7.55
CA ASN A 196 -14.97 -1.67 -8.70
C ASN A 196 -16.00 -0.72 -9.34
N ASP A 197 -17.22 -1.22 -9.61
CA ASP A 197 -18.29 -0.41 -10.21
C ASP A 197 -18.76 0.68 -9.24
N TYR A 198 -18.84 0.36 -7.94
CA TYR A 198 -19.22 1.34 -6.94
C TYR A 198 -18.21 2.49 -6.85
N ILE A 199 -16.91 2.18 -6.79
CA ILE A 199 -15.83 3.18 -6.76
C ILE A 199 -15.88 4.05 -8.02
N GLU A 200 -15.98 3.46 -9.21
CA GLU A 200 -16.01 4.24 -10.45
C GLU A 200 -17.21 5.16 -10.51
N LYS A 201 -18.41 4.64 -10.20
CA LYS A 201 -19.66 5.37 -10.33
C LYS A 201 -19.90 6.41 -9.23
N ASN A 202 -19.55 6.06 -7.97
CA ASN A 202 -19.95 6.84 -6.80
C ASN A 202 -18.81 7.67 -6.19
N ILE A 203 -17.57 7.43 -6.61
CA ILE A 203 -16.40 8.15 -6.13
C ILE A 203 -15.64 8.82 -7.29
N LEU A 204 -15.14 8.05 -8.27
CA LEU A 204 -14.27 8.61 -9.32
C LEU A 204 -15.03 9.55 -10.27
N GLN A 205 -16.20 9.15 -10.74
CA GLN A 205 -17.00 9.98 -11.66
C GLN A 205 -17.47 11.30 -11.02
N PRO A 206 -18.05 11.33 -9.80
CA PRO A 206 -18.42 12.58 -9.15
C PRO A 206 -17.24 13.51 -8.92
N LEU A 207 -16.05 12.96 -8.65
CA LEU A 207 -14.80 13.73 -8.49
C LEU A 207 -14.20 14.22 -9.83
N ASN A 208 -14.82 13.90 -10.96
CA ASN A 208 -14.26 14.16 -12.29
C ASN A 208 -12.87 13.51 -12.53
N MET A 209 -12.61 12.37 -11.88
CA MET A 209 -11.40 11.55 -12.05
C MET A 209 -11.57 10.65 -13.28
N THR A 210 -11.68 11.26 -14.45
CA THR A 210 -12.18 10.60 -15.68
C THR A 210 -11.21 9.60 -16.28
N ASN A 211 -9.91 9.70 -15.99
CA ASN A 211 -8.89 8.76 -16.44
C ASN A 211 -8.73 7.56 -15.50
N SER A 212 -9.04 7.75 -14.21
CA SER A 212 -8.87 6.73 -13.17
C SER A 212 -9.81 5.55 -13.36
N ARG A 213 -9.35 4.36 -12.97
CA ARG A 213 -10.11 3.11 -13.01
C ARG A 213 -9.88 2.31 -11.74
N ALA A 214 -10.90 1.58 -11.33
CA ALA A 214 -10.82 0.68 -10.19
C ALA A 214 -10.21 -0.69 -10.58
N GLY A 215 -9.16 -0.67 -11.39
CA GLY A 215 -8.41 -1.82 -11.88
C GLY A 215 -7.76 -1.56 -13.24
N PHE A 216 -6.62 -2.19 -13.49
CA PHE A 216 -5.90 -2.04 -14.77
C PHE A 216 -6.65 -2.65 -15.95
N SER A 217 -7.38 -3.75 -15.76
CA SER A 217 -8.19 -4.40 -16.81
C SER A 217 -9.32 -3.49 -17.31
N ARG A 218 -9.70 -2.49 -16.51
CA ARG A 218 -10.77 -1.54 -16.80
C ARG A 218 -10.29 -0.31 -17.59
N ILE A 219 -8.98 -0.18 -17.80
CA ILE A 219 -8.41 0.85 -18.68
C ILE A 219 -8.82 0.54 -20.11
N ALA A 220 -9.37 1.53 -20.82
CA ALA A 220 -9.80 1.35 -22.21
C ALA A 220 -8.64 0.87 -23.08
N LYS A 221 -8.86 -0.13 -23.93
CA LYS A 221 -7.81 -0.78 -24.77
C LYS A 221 -7.06 0.19 -25.69
N ASN A 222 -7.69 1.28 -26.07
CA ASN A 222 -7.09 2.35 -26.88
C ASN A 222 -6.30 3.37 -26.06
N ASN A 223 -6.48 3.42 -24.74
CA ASN A 223 -5.66 4.27 -23.87
C ASN A 223 -4.29 3.61 -23.68
N LYS A 224 -3.24 4.29 -24.13
CA LYS A 224 -1.84 3.85 -23.99
C LYS A 224 -1.05 4.70 -22.99
N ASN A 225 -1.70 5.68 -22.33
CA ASN A 225 -1.06 6.59 -21.39
C ASN A 225 -1.07 6.02 -19.97
N TRP A 226 -0.34 4.93 -19.77
CA TRP A 226 -0.16 4.29 -18.47
C TRP A 226 1.30 3.79 -18.32
N ALA A 227 1.77 3.80 -17.07
CA ALA A 227 3.13 3.42 -16.74
C ALA A 227 3.27 1.91 -16.53
N ILE A 228 4.42 1.36 -16.91
CA ILE A 228 4.87 0.01 -16.51
C ILE A 228 5.75 0.15 -15.28
N GLY A 229 5.68 -0.79 -14.36
CA GLY A 229 6.58 -0.88 -13.22
C GLY A 229 8.00 -1.27 -13.65
N HIS A 230 9.00 -0.84 -12.90
CA HIS A 230 10.40 -1.22 -13.13
C HIS A 230 11.03 -1.69 -11.83
N ILE A 231 11.63 -2.87 -11.87
CA ILE A 231 12.29 -3.52 -10.73
C ILE A 231 13.80 -3.48 -10.94
N PRO A 232 14.56 -2.88 -10.02
CA PRO A 232 16.03 -2.89 -10.09
C PRO A 232 16.57 -4.25 -9.68
N MET A 233 17.28 -4.93 -10.58
CA MET A 233 17.97 -6.20 -10.33
C MET A 233 19.26 -6.26 -11.14
N ASP A 234 20.34 -6.75 -10.55
CA ASP A 234 21.65 -6.90 -11.18
C ASP A 234 22.17 -5.60 -11.86
N GLY A 235 21.94 -4.45 -11.22
CA GLY A 235 22.36 -3.14 -11.70
C GLY A 235 21.57 -2.62 -12.91
N LYS A 236 20.42 -3.22 -13.23
CA LYS A 236 19.55 -2.81 -14.35
C LYS A 236 18.09 -2.69 -13.88
N LEU A 237 17.33 -1.87 -14.58
CA LEU A 237 15.89 -1.78 -14.41
C LEU A 237 15.18 -2.73 -15.36
N HIS A 238 14.35 -3.58 -14.81
CA HIS A 238 13.55 -4.56 -15.55
C HIS A 238 12.09 -4.15 -15.57
N PRO A 239 11.50 -3.91 -16.77
CA PRO A 239 10.07 -3.67 -16.89
C PRO A 239 9.26 -4.82 -16.32
N PHE A 240 8.28 -4.51 -15.46
CA PHE A 240 7.41 -5.48 -14.81
C PHE A 240 5.94 -5.08 -15.00
N PHE A 241 5.17 -5.96 -15.65
CA PHE A 241 3.78 -5.66 -15.96
C PHE A 241 2.85 -5.96 -14.79
N VAL A 242 2.12 -4.94 -14.34
CA VAL A 242 1.23 -4.97 -13.16
C VAL A 242 -0.22 -5.25 -13.57
N ASN A 243 -0.50 -6.41 -14.14
CA ASN A 243 -1.84 -6.78 -14.59
C ASN A 243 -2.75 -7.38 -13.49
N TYR A 244 -2.27 -7.47 -12.27
CA TYR A 244 -2.91 -8.17 -11.15
C TYR A 244 -3.50 -7.23 -10.07
N LEU A 245 -3.56 -5.92 -10.33
CA LEU A 245 -4.08 -4.98 -9.32
C LEU A 245 -5.51 -5.27 -8.88
N GLU A 246 -6.33 -5.83 -9.75
CA GLU A 246 -7.70 -6.21 -9.43
C GLU A 246 -7.79 -7.20 -8.27
N ASP A 247 -6.78 -8.05 -8.09
CA ASP A 247 -6.75 -9.03 -7.01
C ASP A 247 -6.71 -8.37 -5.64
N PHE A 248 -6.18 -7.14 -5.56
CA PHE A 248 -6.16 -6.33 -4.33
C PHE A 248 -7.48 -5.64 -4.01
N ARG A 249 -8.38 -5.47 -4.97
CA ARG A 249 -9.71 -4.85 -4.78
C ARG A 249 -9.65 -3.60 -3.90
N GLY A 250 -10.44 -3.56 -2.81
CA GLY A 250 -10.50 -2.47 -1.86
C GLY A 250 -9.19 -2.12 -1.14
N ALA A 251 -8.18 -2.99 -1.23
CA ALA A 251 -6.87 -2.75 -0.62
C ALA A 251 -5.88 -2.03 -1.53
N GLY A 252 -6.02 -2.14 -2.89
CA GLY A 252 -4.95 -1.63 -3.76
C GLY A 252 -5.22 -1.53 -5.26
N ALA A 253 -6.46 -1.71 -5.74
CA ALA A 253 -6.73 -1.94 -7.17
C ALA A 253 -6.71 -0.69 -8.06
N ILE A 254 -6.81 0.53 -7.53
CA ILE A 254 -7.01 1.73 -8.35
C ILE A 254 -5.76 2.06 -9.19
N ALA A 255 -5.99 2.33 -10.47
CA ALA A 255 -5.07 3.00 -11.37
C ALA A 255 -5.49 4.46 -11.53
N SER A 256 -4.58 5.41 -11.29
CA SER A 256 -4.88 6.85 -11.33
C SER A 256 -3.72 7.68 -11.85
N SER A 257 -4.00 8.93 -12.19
CA SER A 257 -3.04 9.97 -12.58
C SER A 257 -2.94 11.05 -11.52
N VAL A 258 -1.86 11.85 -11.52
CA VAL A 258 -1.75 12.96 -10.57
C VAL A 258 -2.77 14.07 -10.84
N ASN A 259 -3.20 14.24 -12.10
CA ASN A 259 -4.27 15.16 -12.45
C ASN A 259 -5.59 14.76 -11.78
N ASP A 260 -5.97 13.48 -11.87
CA ASP A 260 -7.17 12.95 -11.20
C ASP A 260 -7.02 12.96 -9.67
N MET A 261 -5.87 12.52 -9.16
CA MET A 261 -5.58 12.52 -7.73
C MET A 261 -5.60 13.92 -7.13
N SER A 262 -5.32 14.99 -7.91
CA SER A 262 -5.45 16.36 -7.43
C SER A 262 -6.89 16.71 -7.04
N GLN A 263 -7.91 16.17 -7.73
CA GLN A 263 -9.32 16.34 -7.37
C GLN A 263 -9.65 15.64 -6.04
N TRP A 264 -9.04 14.45 -5.84
CA TRP A 264 -9.13 13.74 -4.57
C TRP A 264 -8.53 14.55 -3.41
N LEU A 265 -7.31 15.11 -3.60
CA LEU A 265 -6.66 15.95 -2.58
C LEU A 265 -7.53 17.17 -2.22
N ARG A 266 -8.06 17.88 -3.22
CA ARG A 266 -8.95 19.02 -3.02
C ARG A 266 -10.17 18.65 -2.18
N THR A 267 -10.82 17.54 -2.52
CA THR A 267 -12.00 17.03 -1.79
C THR A 267 -11.66 16.64 -0.35
N GLN A 268 -10.51 16.01 -0.14
CA GLN A 268 -10.05 15.65 1.21
C GLN A 268 -9.78 16.92 2.05
N LEU A 269 -9.09 17.91 1.51
CA LEU A 269 -8.79 19.16 2.22
C LEU A 269 -10.05 19.99 2.48
N ALA A 270 -11.08 19.87 1.65
CA ALA A 270 -12.35 20.62 1.75
C ALA A 270 -13.43 19.91 2.59
N GLY A 271 -13.07 18.97 3.49
CA GLY A 271 -14.07 18.33 4.34
C GLY A 271 -15.02 17.40 3.60
N GLY A 272 -14.58 16.79 2.49
CA GLY A 272 -15.39 15.94 1.62
C GLY A 272 -16.22 16.71 0.58
N LYS A 273 -16.09 18.04 0.52
CA LYS A 273 -16.74 18.87 -0.49
C LYS A 273 -15.96 18.80 -1.80
N MET A 274 -16.65 18.42 -2.86
CA MET A 274 -16.08 18.31 -4.20
C MET A 274 -15.89 19.67 -4.86
N PRO A 275 -15.00 19.79 -5.87
CA PRO A 275 -14.79 21.06 -6.60
C PRO A 275 -16.05 21.63 -7.28
N ASN A 276 -17.05 20.80 -7.57
CA ASN A 276 -18.34 21.24 -8.10
C ASN A 276 -19.30 21.78 -7.03
N GLY A 277 -18.88 21.77 -5.75
CA GLY A 277 -19.66 22.25 -4.61
C GLY A 277 -20.53 21.22 -3.91
N GLU A 278 -20.70 20.02 -4.49
CA GLU A 278 -21.45 18.92 -3.88
C GLU A 278 -20.62 18.20 -2.81
N GLN A 279 -21.29 17.48 -1.92
CA GLN A 279 -20.66 16.73 -0.86
C GLN A 279 -20.49 15.27 -1.26
N LEU A 280 -19.27 14.75 -1.29
CA LEU A 280 -18.99 13.34 -1.52
C LEU A 280 -19.32 12.51 -0.27
N PHE A 281 -18.86 12.99 0.88
CA PHE A 281 -19.16 12.50 2.23
C PHE A 281 -19.11 13.69 3.20
N SER A 282 -19.82 13.60 4.33
CA SER A 282 -19.89 14.71 5.27
C SER A 282 -18.57 14.93 6.04
N GLU A 283 -18.35 16.13 6.55
CA GLU A 283 -17.25 16.45 7.47
C GLU A 283 -17.25 15.55 8.70
N LYS A 284 -18.44 15.13 9.17
CA LYS A 284 -18.57 14.15 10.27
C LYS A 284 -17.90 12.84 9.93
N GLN A 285 -18.05 12.32 8.71
CA GLN A 285 -17.42 11.08 8.30
C GLN A 285 -15.92 11.27 8.07
N GLN A 286 -15.49 12.41 7.53
CA GLN A 286 -14.09 12.73 7.45
C GLN A 286 -13.42 12.72 8.83
N ALA A 287 -14.06 13.34 9.82
CA ALA A 287 -13.57 13.33 11.19
C ALA A 287 -13.40 11.89 11.74
N GLN A 288 -14.31 10.96 11.38
CA GLN A 288 -14.17 9.53 11.73
C GLN A 288 -12.98 8.87 11.01
N MET A 289 -12.80 9.16 9.71
CA MET A 289 -11.68 8.60 8.95
C MET A 289 -10.31 9.11 9.45
N TRP A 290 -10.25 10.35 9.91
CA TRP A 290 -9.04 11.03 10.39
C TRP A 290 -8.88 10.99 11.92
N HIS A 291 -9.69 10.19 12.60
CA HIS A 291 -9.56 9.93 14.04
C HIS A 291 -8.56 8.79 14.28
N PRO A 292 -7.63 8.91 15.27
CA PRO A 292 -6.76 7.81 15.69
C PRO A 292 -7.55 6.60 16.18
N HIS A 293 -7.50 5.47 15.49
CA HIS A 293 -8.16 4.22 15.87
C HIS A 293 -7.21 3.22 16.51
N ILE A 294 -5.94 3.28 16.16
CA ILE A 294 -4.84 2.51 16.75
C ILE A 294 -3.59 3.37 16.76
N THR A 295 -2.85 3.34 17.84
CA THR A 295 -1.58 4.07 17.99
C THR A 295 -0.40 3.14 17.81
N SER A 296 0.72 3.68 17.33
CA SER A 296 2.02 3.04 17.32
C SER A 296 3.07 4.01 17.84
N LEU A 297 4.21 3.48 18.29
CA LEU A 297 5.28 4.33 18.78
C LEU A 297 5.96 5.06 17.62
N ALA A 298 6.21 6.35 17.79
CA ALA A 298 7.14 7.09 16.94
C ALA A 298 8.57 6.57 17.19
N SER A 299 9.35 6.43 16.13
CA SER A 299 10.75 6.01 16.28
C SER A 299 11.60 7.17 16.76
N LYS A 300 12.73 6.85 17.46
CA LYS A 300 13.71 7.87 17.86
C LYS A 300 14.21 8.68 16.64
N SER A 301 14.46 8.02 15.52
CA SER A 301 14.91 8.69 14.29
C SER A 301 13.85 9.61 13.69
N ALA A 302 12.56 9.27 13.80
CA ALA A 302 11.49 10.15 13.36
C ALA A 302 11.33 11.39 14.27
N TYR A 303 11.53 11.20 15.59
CA TYR A 303 11.58 12.33 16.52
C TYR A 303 12.74 13.26 16.21
N GLU A 304 13.94 12.72 16.01
CA GLU A 304 15.14 13.52 15.73
C GLU A 304 15.05 14.26 14.38
N ALA A 305 14.46 13.64 13.36
CA ALA A 305 14.38 14.23 12.01
C ALA A 305 13.19 15.16 11.82
N TYR A 306 12.04 14.87 12.42
CA TYR A 306 10.75 15.50 12.11
C TYR A 306 10.01 16.01 13.35
N HIS A 307 10.62 15.94 14.55
CA HIS A 307 9.98 16.22 15.85
C HIS A 307 8.70 15.42 16.07
N GLN A 308 8.58 14.23 15.41
CA GLN A 308 7.42 13.37 15.50
C GLN A 308 7.32 12.74 16.90
N GLN A 309 6.23 13.01 17.61
CA GLN A 309 5.99 12.52 18.97
C GLN A 309 5.03 11.33 19.00
N PHE A 310 4.07 11.27 18.08
CA PHE A 310 3.09 10.19 18.00
C PHE A 310 2.81 9.78 16.55
N ARG A 311 2.39 8.55 16.45
CA ARG A 311 1.94 7.95 15.20
C ARG A 311 0.70 7.12 15.47
N SER A 312 -0.30 7.23 14.60
CA SER A 312 -1.53 6.46 14.67
C SER A 312 -2.04 6.13 13.27
N TYR A 313 -3.07 5.30 13.22
CA TYR A 313 -3.76 4.97 12.00
C TYR A 313 -5.27 5.19 12.18
N GLY A 314 -5.86 5.88 11.21
CA GLY A 314 -7.29 6.15 11.10
C GLY A 314 -8.01 5.07 10.30
N LEU A 315 -9.01 5.46 9.51
CA LEU A 315 -9.67 4.56 8.56
C LEU A 315 -9.06 4.78 7.17
N GLY A 316 -7.98 4.04 6.89
CA GLY A 316 -7.24 4.14 5.63
C GLY A 316 -6.24 5.31 5.54
N TRP A 317 -5.85 5.90 6.67
CA TRP A 317 -4.91 7.01 6.76
C TRP A 317 -3.91 6.84 7.89
N SER A 318 -2.62 7.03 7.64
CA SER A 318 -1.62 7.30 8.67
C SER A 318 -1.82 8.71 9.19
N ILE A 319 -1.75 8.88 10.51
CA ILE A 319 -1.94 10.16 11.21
C ILE A 319 -0.71 10.38 12.08
N GLU A 320 -0.02 11.47 11.84
CA GLU A 320 1.26 11.78 12.48
C GLU A 320 1.30 13.27 12.81
N ASP A 321 2.16 13.66 13.74
CA ASP A 321 2.61 15.04 13.86
C ASP A 321 3.94 15.20 13.12
N TYR A 322 4.11 16.32 12.45
CA TYR A 322 5.30 16.70 11.70
C TYR A 322 5.63 18.15 12.03
N HIS A 323 6.71 18.39 12.80
CA HIS A 323 7.04 19.72 13.33
C HIS A 323 5.85 20.42 14.01
N GLY A 324 5.04 19.64 14.77
CA GLY A 324 3.88 20.16 15.51
C GLY A 324 2.61 20.35 14.67
N VAL A 325 2.64 20.05 13.36
CA VAL A 325 1.48 20.14 12.46
C VAL A 325 0.92 18.75 12.20
N LYS A 326 -0.40 18.61 12.15
CA LYS A 326 -1.04 17.34 11.80
C LYS A 326 -0.76 16.97 10.34
N LYS A 327 -0.14 15.82 10.13
CA LYS A 327 0.10 15.22 8.82
C LYS A 327 -0.74 13.96 8.65
N LEU A 328 -1.45 13.90 7.54
CA LEU A 328 -2.13 12.69 7.08
C LEU A 328 -1.40 12.17 5.85
N ALA A 329 -1.12 10.89 5.82
CA ALA A 329 -0.40 10.31 4.70
C ALA A 329 -0.81 8.86 4.44
N HIS A 330 -0.58 8.39 3.24
CA HIS A 330 -0.53 6.96 2.92
C HIS A 330 0.44 6.71 1.78
N GLY A 331 1.22 5.65 1.93
CA GLY A 331 2.05 5.11 0.85
C GLY A 331 1.34 3.98 0.14
N GLY A 332 1.65 3.77 -1.12
CA GLY A 332 1.22 2.62 -1.91
C GLY A 332 2.41 1.93 -2.55
N GLY A 333 2.52 0.62 -2.45
CA GLY A 333 3.59 -0.17 -3.08
C GLY A 333 3.04 -1.41 -3.75
N ILE A 334 3.51 -1.65 -4.96
CA ILE A 334 3.37 -2.88 -5.72
C ILE A 334 4.68 -3.13 -6.45
N LEU A 335 4.87 -4.33 -6.99
CA LEU A 335 6.09 -4.65 -7.72
C LEU A 335 6.34 -3.64 -8.86
N GLY A 336 7.44 -2.91 -8.75
CA GLY A 336 7.88 -1.92 -9.73
C GLY A 336 7.20 -0.55 -9.66
N MET A 337 6.26 -0.29 -8.75
CA MET A 337 5.62 1.03 -8.60
C MET A 337 5.43 1.41 -7.14
N VAL A 338 5.58 2.70 -6.85
CA VAL A 338 5.21 3.28 -5.55
C VAL A 338 4.44 4.57 -5.73
N SER A 339 3.62 4.89 -4.76
CA SER A 339 2.83 6.11 -4.70
C SER A 339 2.83 6.69 -3.28
N GLN A 340 2.67 7.99 -3.15
CA GLN A 340 2.57 8.66 -1.87
C GLN A 340 1.54 9.79 -1.95
N VAL A 341 0.66 9.83 -0.95
CA VAL A 341 -0.25 10.95 -0.69
C VAL A 341 0.10 11.53 0.67
N THR A 342 0.18 12.85 0.76
CA THR A 342 0.43 13.60 2.00
C THR A 342 -0.50 14.80 2.06
N LEU A 343 -1.13 15.03 3.21
CA LEU A 343 -1.99 16.19 3.47
C LEU A 343 -1.51 16.90 4.74
N LEU A 344 -1.46 18.22 4.70
CA LEU A 344 -1.36 19.13 5.84
C LEU A 344 -2.66 19.95 5.92
N PRO A 345 -3.71 19.45 6.62
CA PRO A 345 -5.01 20.12 6.62
C PRO A 345 -4.97 21.56 7.16
N GLU A 346 -4.16 21.81 8.20
CA GLU A 346 -4.02 23.14 8.82
C GLU A 346 -3.35 24.16 7.90
N LYS A 347 -2.59 23.69 6.90
CA LYS A 347 -1.96 24.51 5.87
C LYS A 347 -2.73 24.49 4.55
N ASN A 348 -3.80 23.69 4.49
CA ASN A 348 -4.59 23.47 3.27
C ASN A 348 -3.74 23.05 2.07
N VAL A 349 -2.77 22.13 2.31
CA VAL A 349 -1.84 21.62 1.30
C VAL A 349 -1.99 20.10 1.18
N GLY A 350 -1.98 19.63 -0.07
CA GLY A 350 -1.99 18.21 -0.44
C GLY A 350 -0.97 17.92 -1.53
N ILE A 351 -0.27 16.79 -1.39
CA ILE A 351 0.78 16.34 -2.30
C ILE A 351 0.45 14.92 -2.73
N VAL A 352 0.57 14.64 -4.02
CA VAL A 352 0.56 13.27 -4.55
C VAL A 352 1.74 13.07 -5.47
N ILE A 353 2.44 11.94 -5.28
CA ILE A 353 3.58 11.52 -6.08
C ILE A 353 3.37 10.08 -6.52
N LEU A 354 3.50 9.82 -7.81
CA LEU A 354 3.39 8.52 -8.43
C LEU A 354 4.68 8.19 -9.16
N SER A 355 5.21 6.97 -8.99
CA SER A 355 6.47 6.53 -9.57
C SER A 355 6.36 5.11 -10.14
N ASN A 356 7.07 4.85 -11.21
CA ASN A 356 7.18 3.53 -11.81
C ASN A 356 8.48 2.78 -11.46
N GLN A 357 9.00 3.03 -10.25
CA GLN A 357 10.08 2.26 -9.61
C GLN A 357 9.88 2.28 -8.09
N GLN A 358 10.32 1.24 -7.37
CA GLN A 358 10.05 1.02 -5.94
C GLN A 358 10.96 1.84 -4.99
N ALA A 359 11.30 3.08 -5.34
CA ALA A 359 12.13 3.96 -4.53
C ALA A 359 11.30 4.94 -3.70
N PHE A 360 10.70 4.50 -2.58
CA PHE A 360 9.98 5.39 -1.66
C PHE A 360 10.82 6.59 -1.19
N SER A 361 12.13 6.40 -1.04
CA SER A 361 13.04 7.49 -0.65
C SER A 361 13.05 8.64 -1.66
N ALA A 362 12.88 8.33 -2.96
CA ALA A 362 12.78 9.34 -4.00
C ALA A 362 11.50 10.21 -3.82
N LEU A 363 10.36 9.58 -3.51
CA LEU A 363 9.11 10.28 -3.27
C LEU A 363 9.19 11.10 -1.98
N SER A 364 9.83 10.54 -0.95
CA SER A 364 9.99 11.22 0.33
C SER A 364 10.86 12.46 0.21
N ALA A 365 11.93 12.44 -0.62
CA ALA A 365 12.78 13.62 -0.85
C ALA A 365 11.94 14.79 -1.42
N VAL A 366 11.15 14.54 -2.46
CA VAL A 366 10.25 15.53 -3.05
C VAL A 366 9.18 15.98 -2.04
N THR A 367 8.64 15.06 -1.24
CA THR A 367 7.64 15.40 -0.23
C THR A 367 8.22 16.34 0.83
N HIS A 368 9.41 16.03 1.36
CA HIS A 368 10.05 16.86 2.40
C HIS A 368 10.39 18.25 1.89
N GLU A 369 10.82 18.37 0.63
CA GLU A 369 11.07 19.68 0.00
C GLU A 369 9.81 20.55 0.02
N VAL A 370 8.67 20.00 -0.42
CA VAL A 370 7.39 20.75 -0.37
C VAL A 370 6.98 21.08 1.07
N LEU A 371 7.22 20.17 2.02
CA LEU A 371 6.88 20.39 3.43
C LEU A 371 7.76 21.49 4.07
N GLU A 372 9.04 21.59 3.68
CA GLU A 372 9.92 22.67 4.13
C GLU A 372 9.46 24.02 3.65
N ASP A 373 9.14 24.15 2.36
CA ASP A 373 8.58 25.39 1.81
C ASP A 373 7.28 25.81 2.55
N VAL A 374 6.33 24.86 2.71
CA VAL A 374 5.02 25.13 3.32
C VAL A 374 5.11 25.47 4.82
N LEU A 375 6.08 24.91 5.51
CA LEU A 375 6.27 25.09 6.96
C LEU A 375 7.37 26.10 7.29
N GLU A 376 8.00 26.71 6.29
CA GLU A 376 9.10 27.67 6.43
C GLU A 376 10.24 27.09 7.29
N LEU A 377 10.60 25.83 7.02
CA LEU A 377 11.68 25.13 7.72
C LEU A 377 13.03 25.43 7.05
N GLU A 378 14.10 25.07 7.75
CA GLU A 378 15.45 25.15 7.19
C GLU A 378 15.60 24.21 5.98
N ASP A 379 16.12 24.73 4.88
CA ASP A 379 16.34 24.02 3.63
C ASP A 379 17.43 22.96 3.79
N LYS A 380 17.12 21.70 3.40
CA LYS A 380 18.02 20.56 3.47
C LYS A 380 18.09 19.85 2.14
N ASP A 381 19.24 19.33 1.81
CA ASP A 381 19.40 18.42 0.66
C ASP A 381 18.82 17.03 0.98
N TRP A 382 17.47 16.94 0.89
CA TRP A 382 16.75 15.69 1.16
C TRP A 382 17.10 14.58 0.17
N VAL A 383 17.48 14.93 -1.05
CA VAL A 383 17.88 13.94 -2.06
C VAL A 383 19.11 13.18 -1.60
N GLU A 384 20.18 13.90 -1.19
CA GLU A 384 21.42 13.27 -0.74
C GLU A 384 21.27 12.66 0.66
N GLU A 385 20.53 13.28 1.59
CA GLU A 385 20.32 12.72 2.92
C GLU A 385 19.61 11.37 2.86
N LEU A 386 18.50 11.29 2.10
CA LEU A 386 17.73 10.06 1.96
C LEU A 386 18.45 9.02 1.07
N ALA A 387 19.23 9.46 0.07
CA ALA A 387 20.02 8.56 -0.77
C ALA A 387 21.08 7.83 0.05
N LYS A 388 21.83 8.54 0.90
CA LYS A 388 22.83 7.93 1.80
C LYS A 388 22.19 6.84 2.66
N LYS A 389 21.04 7.12 3.29
CA LYS A 389 20.31 6.14 4.13
C LYS A 389 19.79 4.96 3.29
N HIS A 390 19.21 5.24 2.12
CA HIS A 390 18.66 4.24 1.22
C HIS A 390 19.72 3.25 0.75
N PHE A 391 20.83 3.74 0.19
CA PHE A 391 21.85 2.87 -0.39
C PHE A 391 22.63 2.12 0.68
N ALA A 392 22.99 2.76 1.81
CA ALA A 392 23.62 2.07 2.94
C ALA A 392 22.69 0.99 3.54
N GLY A 393 21.39 1.28 3.65
CA GLY A 393 20.39 0.31 4.09
C GLY A 393 20.27 -0.86 3.11
N LYS A 394 20.18 -0.58 1.81
CA LYS A 394 20.10 -1.59 0.75
C LYS A 394 21.35 -2.48 0.75
N GLU A 395 22.55 -1.91 0.77
CA GLU A 395 23.79 -2.66 0.83
C GLU A 395 23.82 -3.62 2.03
N LYS A 396 23.47 -3.13 3.22
CA LYS A 396 23.41 -3.95 4.44
C LYS A 396 22.40 -5.09 4.31
N VAL A 397 21.21 -4.83 3.73
CA VAL A 397 20.18 -5.82 3.52
C VAL A 397 20.64 -6.92 2.57
N TYR A 398 21.19 -6.54 1.40
CA TYR A 398 21.65 -7.52 0.41
C TYR A 398 22.92 -8.25 0.82
N ALA A 399 23.83 -7.65 1.56
CA ALA A 399 24.99 -8.34 2.14
C ALA A 399 24.59 -9.49 3.07
N ASN A 400 23.40 -9.43 3.69
CA ASN A 400 22.86 -10.43 4.60
C ASN A 400 21.70 -11.25 4.00
N ALA A 401 21.38 -11.08 2.71
CA ALA A 401 20.24 -11.71 2.06
C ALA A 401 20.48 -13.17 1.68
N ALA A 402 21.75 -13.52 1.39
CA ALA A 402 22.09 -14.89 1.02
C ALA A 402 21.90 -15.86 2.19
N PRO A 403 21.39 -17.08 1.94
CA PRO A 403 21.30 -18.09 2.97
C PRO A 403 22.73 -18.41 3.48
N LYS A 404 22.87 -18.52 4.80
CA LYS A 404 24.14 -19.00 5.37
C LYS A 404 24.37 -20.43 4.91
N ALA A 405 25.62 -20.75 4.53
CA ALA A 405 25.95 -22.15 4.24
C ALA A 405 25.69 -23.02 5.49
N PRO A 406 25.06 -24.18 5.34
CA PRO A 406 24.87 -25.09 6.49
C PRO A 406 26.23 -25.56 7.00
N THR A 407 26.34 -25.65 8.31
CA THR A 407 27.59 -26.15 8.97
C THR A 407 27.78 -27.66 8.78
N ASP A 408 26.68 -28.38 8.56
CA ASP A 408 26.65 -29.80 8.29
C ASP A 408 25.64 -30.08 7.17
N ILE A 409 26.12 -30.59 6.03
CA ILE A 409 25.28 -30.88 4.88
C ILE A 409 24.85 -32.36 4.97
N GLN A 410 23.66 -32.57 5.52
CA GLN A 410 23.03 -33.89 5.49
C GLN A 410 22.51 -34.23 4.08
N PRO A 411 22.67 -35.47 3.60
CA PRO A 411 22.20 -35.87 2.28
C PRO A 411 20.67 -35.80 2.18
N GLN A 412 20.16 -35.49 0.98
CA GLN A 412 18.73 -35.62 0.68
C GLN A 412 18.35 -37.06 0.40
N LEU A 413 17.06 -37.37 0.56
CA LEU A 413 16.46 -38.62 0.05
C LEU A 413 16.33 -38.52 -1.49
N PRO A 414 16.05 -39.64 -2.19
CA PRO A 414 15.67 -39.61 -3.60
C PRO A 414 14.51 -38.64 -3.86
N ASN A 415 14.53 -37.93 -5.00
CA ASN A 415 13.54 -36.90 -5.33
C ASN A 415 12.09 -37.36 -5.18
N ILE A 416 11.80 -38.62 -5.57
CA ILE A 416 10.45 -39.20 -5.50
C ILE A 416 9.86 -39.18 -4.08
N ASN A 417 10.68 -39.13 -3.04
CA ASN A 417 10.24 -39.09 -1.66
C ASN A 417 9.61 -37.71 -1.30
N TYR A 418 9.93 -36.66 -2.07
CA TYR A 418 9.44 -35.31 -1.86
C TYR A 418 8.26 -34.91 -2.76
N THR A 419 7.95 -35.75 -3.77
CA THR A 419 6.86 -35.49 -4.73
C THR A 419 5.49 -35.75 -4.11
N GLY A 420 4.51 -34.95 -4.52
CA GLY A 420 3.13 -35.09 -4.10
C GLY A 420 2.40 -33.75 -4.03
N THR A 421 1.14 -33.81 -3.62
CA THR A 421 0.31 -32.63 -3.38
C THR A 421 0.29 -32.35 -1.89
N LEU A 422 0.64 -31.13 -1.52
CA LEU A 422 0.49 -30.58 -0.19
C LEU A 422 -0.71 -29.63 -0.18
N HIS A 423 -1.41 -29.56 0.93
CA HIS A 423 -2.59 -28.71 1.10
C HIS A 423 -2.45 -27.80 2.32
N ASP A 424 -2.84 -26.56 2.16
CA ASP A 424 -3.03 -25.59 3.23
C ASP A 424 -4.47 -25.11 3.24
N ASP A 425 -5.10 -25.04 4.40
CA ASP A 425 -6.53 -24.78 4.55
C ASP A 425 -6.97 -23.39 4.01
N TRP A 426 -6.10 -22.40 4.05
CA TRP A 426 -6.43 -21.05 3.56
C TRP A 426 -5.88 -20.76 2.16
N TYR A 427 -4.73 -21.36 1.82
CA TYR A 427 -4.12 -21.15 0.52
C TYR A 427 -4.64 -22.12 -0.54
N GLY A 428 -4.71 -23.40 -0.22
CA GLY A 428 -5.05 -24.48 -1.13
C GLY A 428 -3.85 -25.39 -1.46
N ASP A 429 -3.83 -25.93 -2.66
CA ASP A 429 -2.88 -26.97 -3.05
C ASP A 429 -1.54 -26.37 -3.54
N VAL A 430 -0.46 -27.04 -3.12
CA VAL A 430 0.91 -26.82 -3.58
C VAL A 430 1.45 -28.17 -4.07
N ILE A 431 1.89 -28.22 -5.31
CA ILE A 431 2.37 -29.45 -5.93
C ILE A 431 3.89 -29.46 -5.94
N VAL A 432 4.48 -30.58 -5.54
CA VAL A 432 5.91 -30.86 -5.72
C VAL A 432 6.03 -32.05 -6.68
N GLU A 433 6.77 -31.86 -7.76
CA GLU A 433 6.97 -32.86 -8.80
C GLU A 433 8.44 -32.95 -9.21
N GLU A 434 8.83 -34.07 -9.81
CA GLU A 434 10.11 -34.20 -10.44
C GLU A 434 9.98 -34.01 -11.96
N LEU A 435 10.70 -33.03 -12.50
CA LEU A 435 10.76 -32.74 -13.92
C LEU A 435 12.23 -32.67 -14.36
N ASP A 436 12.61 -33.47 -15.34
CA ASP A 436 13.99 -33.53 -15.87
C ASP A 436 15.07 -33.73 -14.78
N GLY A 437 14.77 -34.61 -13.81
CA GLY A 437 15.66 -34.93 -12.68
C GLY A 437 15.77 -33.83 -11.61
N LYS A 438 14.91 -32.79 -11.67
CA LYS A 438 14.87 -31.71 -10.70
C LYS A 438 13.54 -31.66 -9.97
N LEU A 439 13.57 -31.37 -8.68
CA LEU A 439 12.36 -31.09 -7.93
C LEU A 439 11.84 -29.70 -8.26
N ARG A 440 10.56 -29.61 -8.58
CA ARG A 440 9.83 -28.39 -8.89
C ARG A 440 8.69 -28.21 -7.91
N ILE A 441 8.35 -26.96 -7.61
CA ILE A 441 7.19 -26.58 -6.79
C ILE A 441 6.27 -25.68 -7.58
N ASP A 442 4.96 -25.88 -7.43
CA ASP A 442 3.90 -25.09 -8.07
C ASP A 442 2.85 -24.70 -7.03
N PHE A 443 2.70 -23.41 -6.80
CA PHE A 443 1.62 -22.81 -6.02
C PHE A 443 0.40 -22.63 -6.92
N THR A 444 -0.50 -23.61 -6.92
CA THR A 444 -1.54 -23.78 -7.95
C THR A 444 -2.43 -22.56 -8.19
N HIS A 445 -2.66 -21.73 -7.15
CA HIS A 445 -3.45 -20.48 -7.23
C HIS A 445 -2.63 -19.25 -7.63
N THR A 446 -1.29 -19.35 -7.71
CA THR A 446 -0.42 -18.20 -7.94
C THR A 446 0.55 -18.49 -9.08
N LYS A 447 0.14 -18.18 -10.32
CA LYS A 447 0.87 -18.54 -11.55
C LYS A 447 2.35 -18.16 -11.56
N ARG A 448 2.73 -17.10 -10.83
CA ARG A 448 4.11 -16.62 -10.74
C ARG A 448 4.95 -17.36 -9.70
N LEU A 449 4.31 -18.15 -8.81
CA LEU A 449 5.01 -18.92 -7.78
C LEU A 449 5.20 -20.37 -8.23
N LYS A 450 6.05 -20.53 -9.25
CA LYS A 450 6.62 -21.81 -9.70
C LYS A 450 8.12 -21.70 -9.65
N GLY A 451 8.80 -22.80 -9.25
CA GLY A 451 10.24 -22.73 -9.09
C GLY A 451 10.92 -24.08 -8.91
N GLU A 452 12.25 -24.07 -8.89
CA GLU A 452 13.09 -25.22 -8.62
C GLU A 452 13.42 -25.31 -7.13
N LEU A 453 13.37 -26.50 -6.56
CA LEU A 453 13.84 -26.80 -5.21
C LEU A 453 15.33 -27.14 -5.27
N LYS A 454 16.17 -26.25 -4.73
CA LYS A 454 17.61 -26.47 -4.58
C LYS A 454 17.88 -27.06 -3.21
N HIS A 455 18.50 -28.24 -3.16
CA HIS A 455 18.86 -28.86 -1.89
C HIS A 455 19.73 -27.93 -1.05
N TYR A 456 19.39 -27.83 0.24
CA TYR A 456 20.15 -27.03 1.21
C TYR A 456 20.81 -27.95 2.26
N THR A 457 20.05 -28.73 3.00
CA THR A 457 20.54 -29.78 3.89
C THR A 457 19.40 -30.70 4.32
N GLY A 458 19.64 -32.04 4.34
CA GLY A 458 18.63 -33.03 4.73
C GLY A 458 17.33 -32.84 3.94
N ASN A 459 16.22 -32.66 4.64
CA ASN A 459 14.89 -32.43 4.06
C ASN A 459 14.55 -30.94 3.87
N THR A 460 15.55 -30.06 3.88
CA THR A 460 15.38 -28.61 3.68
C THR A 460 15.91 -28.19 2.30
N PHE A 461 15.11 -27.43 1.58
CA PHE A 461 15.44 -26.91 0.25
C PHE A 461 15.25 -25.39 0.23
N ILE A 462 15.88 -24.74 -0.76
CA ILE A 462 15.59 -23.36 -1.14
C ILE A 462 14.78 -23.38 -2.42
N VAL A 463 13.62 -22.77 -2.39
CA VAL A 463 12.81 -22.52 -3.58
C VAL A 463 13.44 -21.36 -4.34
N LYS A 464 13.84 -21.61 -5.58
CA LYS A 464 14.27 -20.60 -6.56
C LYS A 464 13.16 -20.40 -7.57
N TRP A 465 12.45 -19.26 -7.43
CA TRP A 465 11.33 -18.96 -8.31
C TRP A 465 11.79 -18.70 -9.75
N ASP A 466 11.00 -19.13 -10.75
CA ASP A 466 11.27 -18.89 -12.16
C ASP A 466 11.22 -17.38 -12.47
N GLU A 467 10.29 -16.67 -11.83
CA GLU A 467 10.20 -15.20 -11.88
C GLU A 467 11.12 -14.58 -10.82
N LYS A 468 12.39 -14.37 -11.20
CA LYS A 468 13.40 -13.84 -10.28
C LYS A 468 13.10 -12.43 -9.75
N LEU A 469 12.34 -11.63 -10.53
CA LEU A 469 11.98 -10.27 -10.16
C LEU A 469 11.07 -10.18 -8.93
N LEU A 470 10.54 -11.32 -8.45
CA LEU A 470 9.78 -11.37 -7.19
C LEU A 470 10.67 -11.17 -5.95
N GLU A 471 11.98 -11.47 -6.04
CA GLU A 471 12.93 -11.45 -4.91
C GLU A 471 12.39 -12.18 -3.66
N ALA A 472 11.72 -13.31 -3.87
CA ALA A 472 10.95 -14.02 -2.86
C ALA A 472 11.47 -15.44 -2.57
N ASP A 473 12.76 -15.71 -2.77
CA ASP A 473 13.35 -17.01 -2.45
C ASP A 473 12.97 -17.46 -1.04
N ALA A 474 12.58 -18.73 -0.89
CA ALA A 474 12.08 -19.24 0.36
C ALA A 474 12.71 -20.58 0.73
N PHE A 475 12.95 -20.80 2.02
CA PHE A 475 13.19 -22.14 2.54
C PHE A 475 11.88 -22.91 2.57
N ILE A 476 11.94 -24.20 2.19
CA ILE A 476 10.93 -25.20 2.48
C ILE A 476 11.58 -26.37 3.21
N ARG A 477 11.00 -26.77 4.34
CA ARG A 477 11.44 -27.91 5.13
C ARG A 477 10.33 -28.93 5.20
N PHE A 478 10.61 -30.13 4.69
CA PHE A 478 9.71 -31.27 4.73
C PHE A 478 9.86 -32.07 6.03
N SER A 479 8.73 -32.49 6.60
CA SER A 479 8.65 -33.52 7.64
C SER A 479 8.28 -34.83 6.97
N MET A 480 9.01 -35.90 7.32
CA MET A 480 8.88 -37.20 6.66
C MET A 480 8.24 -38.20 7.62
N SER A 481 7.41 -39.11 7.07
CA SER A 481 6.90 -40.31 7.75
C SER A 481 8.00 -41.33 7.96
N ALA A 482 7.68 -42.41 8.69
CA ALA A 482 8.55 -43.54 8.87
C ALA A 482 8.93 -44.22 7.53
N ASP A 483 8.07 -44.12 6.52
CA ASP A 483 8.29 -44.66 5.17
C ASP A 483 9.00 -43.66 4.23
N ASN A 484 9.60 -42.61 4.80
CA ASN A 484 10.28 -41.55 4.05
C ASN A 484 9.36 -40.84 3.01
N ARG A 485 8.09 -40.69 3.29
CA ARG A 485 7.16 -39.87 2.51
C ARG A 485 6.89 -38.54 3.18
N VAL A 486 6.65 -37.48 2.41
CA VAL A 486 6.28 -36.18 2.99
C VAL A 486 4.96 -36.29 3.74
N GLU A 487 4.95 -35.89 5.00
CA GLU A 487 3.74 -35.67 5.82
C GLU A 487 3.32 -34.22 5.86
N SER A 488 4.29 -33.29 5.92
CA SER A 488 4.03 -31.86 5.97
C SER A 488 5.24 -31.05 5.52
N ALA A 489 5.03 -29.75 5.29
CA ALA A 489 6.12 -28.82 5.05
C ALA A 489 5.85 -27.45 5.70
N LYS A 490 6.93 -26.76 6.05
CA LYS A 490 6.93 -25.37 6.53
C LYS A 490 7.82 -24.53 5.63
N MET A 491 7.41 -23.27 5.42
CA MET A 491 8.14 -22.35 4.58
C MET A 491 8.45 -21.04 5.30
N ASN A 492 9.55 -20.41 4.91
CA ASN A 492 9.93 -19.08 5.36
C ASN A 492 10.74 -18.40 4.26
N ALA A 493 10.60 -17.08 4.10
CA ALA A 493 11.48 -16.32 3.22
C ALA A 493 12.97 -16.56 3.59
N VAL A 494 13.85 -16.62 2.58
CA VAL A 494 15.30 -16.68 2.81
C VAL A 494 15.77 -15.38 3.49
N SER A 495 15.25 -14.25 3.07
CA SER A 495 15.48 -12.94 3.70
C SER A 495 14.18 -12.18 3.87
N THR A 496 13.74 -12.00 5.10
CA THR A 496 12.56 -11.18 5.43
C THR A 496 12.76 -9.68 5.21
N GLN A 497 13.98 -9.24 4.91
CA GLN A 497 14.30 -7.85 4.60
C GLN A 497 14.29 -7.56 3.09
N VAL A 498 14.52 -8.58 2.25
CA VAL A 498 14.45 -8.47 0.79
C VAL A 498 13.07 -8.84 0.30
N THR A 499 12.55 -9.95 0.77
CA THR A 499 11.23 -10.46 0.37
C THR A 499 10.11 -9.56 0.90
N ASP A 500 9.22 -9.12 0.02
CA ASP A 500 8.04 -8.35 0.40
C ASP A 500 7.19 -9.13 1.41
N PHE A 501 6.68 -8.42 2.43
CA PHE A 501 5.91 -9.03 3.53
C PHE A 501 4.63 -9.75 3.06
N SER A 502 4.12 -9.41 1.88
CA SER A 502 2.95 -10.06 1.28
C SER A 502 3.21 -11.47 0.76
N PHE A 503 4.49 -11.90 0.64
CA PHE A 503 4.84 -13.31 0.46
C PHE A 503 4.76 -14.05 1.81
N ASP A 504 3.55 -14.29 2.27
CA ASP A 504 3.27 -14.86 3.59
C ASP A 504 3.50 -16.39 3.65
N PHE A 505 4.71 -16.83 3.32
CA PHE A 505 5.07 -18.25 3.40
C PHE A 505 5.07 -18.81 4.83
N ARG A 506 5.35 -17.97 5.83
CA ARG A 506 5.52 -18.36 7.23
C ARG A 506 4.24 -18.88 7.90
N ASN A 507 3.08 -18.47 7.42
CA ASN A 507 1.79 -18.89 7.96
C ASN A 507 1.17 -20.10 7.25
N LEU A 508 1.86 -20.66 6.25
CA LEU A 508 1.46 -21.90 5.60
C LEU A 508 1.63 -23.11 6.54
N ASP A 509 0.62 -23.97 6.58
CA ASP A 509 0.62 -25.26 7.28
C ASP A 509 0.36 -26.39 6.29
N LEU A 510 1.33 -26.58 5.40
CA LEU A 510 1.26 -27.55 4.31
C LEU A 510 1.25 -28.98 4.83
N LYS A 511 0.22 -29.77 4.51
CA LYS A 511 0.07 -31.18 4.87
C LYS A 511 -0.09 -32.02 3.62
N ALA A 512 0.49 -33.21 3.60
CA ALA A 512 0.29 -34.16 2.51
C ALA A 512 -1.20 -34.49 2.35
N LYS A 513 -1.65 -34.56 1.09
CA LYS A 513 -3.04 -34.81 0.73
C LYS A 513 -3.27 -36.28 0.40
#